data_a5aab03967337162448a6ee507d94303
#
_entry.id   a5aab03967337162448a6ee507d94303
#
_cell.length_a   1.000
_cell.length_b   1.000
_cell.length_c   1.000
_cell.angle_alpha   90.00
_cell.angle_beta   90.00
_cell.angle_gamma   90.00
#
_symmetry.space_group_name_H-M   'P 1'
#
loop_
_entity.id
_entity.type
_entity.pdbx_description
1 polymer ?
#
loop_
_entity_poly.entity_id
_entity_poly.type
_entity_poly.pdbx_seq_one_letter_code
_entity_poly.pdbx_strand_id
1 'polypeptide(L)'
;MIKLNQNIKLFILFKIFLIYLIICLKSYADNPKKQSDLVVIGSDEAPVKIKIFSSLTCPHCATFHINVLPEIKKKYVDSGKVQLIFIDFPLDQTAFNASKLLHCLDQKKTNGIFRHYL
;
A
#
# COMPACT_ATOMS: atom_id res chain seq x y z
N MET A 1 -35.53 15.66 -42.27
CA MET A 1 -35.25 14.46 -41.45
C MET A 1 -34.34 13.53 -42.24
N ILE A 2 -33.07 13.46 -41.90
CA ILE A 2 -32.09 12.58 -42.58
C ILE A 2 -32.34 11.16 -42.12
N LYS A 3 -32.92 10.29 -42.98
CA LYS A 3 -33.03 8.85 -42.73
C LYS A 3 -31.63 8.25 -42.83
N LEU A 4 -30.96 8.11 -41.70
CA LEU A 4 -29.69 7.39 -41.62
C LEU A 4 -29.95 5.92 -41.95
N ASN A 5 -29.20 5.38 -42.90
CA ASN A 5 -29.28 3.98 -43.33
C ASN A 5 -29.08 3.05 -42.13
N GLN A 6 -29.89 1.99 -42.02
CA GLN A 6 -29.90 1.07 -40.85
C GLN A 6 -28.53 0.44 -40.56
N ASN A 7 -27.75 0.19 -41.61
CA ASN A 7 -26.38 -0.32 -41.53
C ASN A 7 -25.42 0.68 -40.88
N ILE A 8 -25.58 1.98 -41.10
CA ILE A 8 -24.76 3.06 -40.54
C ILE A 8 -25.05 3.18 -39.01
N LYS A 9 -26.33 3.08 -38.63
CA LYS A 9 -26.72 3.09 -37.21
C LYS A 9 -26.10 1.93 -36.45
N LEU A 10 -26.14 0.73 -37.02
CA LEU A 10 -25.54 -0.47 -36.41
C LEU A 10 -24.02 -0.34 -36.26
N PHE A 11 -23.37 0.25 -37.26
CA PHE A 11 -21.91 0.48 -37.23
C PHE A 11 -21.50 1.51 -36.18
N ILE A 12 -22.29 2.57 -35.99
CA ILE A 12 -22.07 3.59 -34.95
C ILE A 12 -22.26 2.97 -33.55
N LEU A 13 -23.33 2.21 -33.36
CA LEU A 13 -23.58 1.51 -32.07
C LEU A 13 -22.46 0.54 -31.72
N PHE A 14 -21.98 -0.22 -32.71
CA PHE A 14 -20.84 -1.14 -32.51
C PHE A 14 -19.56 -0.40 -32.12
N LYS A 15 -19.25 0.74 -32.75
CA LYS A 15 -18.09 1.58 -32.36
C LYS A 15 -18.22 2.15 -30.96
N ILE A 16 -19.41 2.63 -30.59
CA ILE A 16 -19.67 3.15 -29.23
C ILE A 16 -19.51 2.03 -28.19
N PHE A 17 -20.01 0.84 -28.49
CA PHE A 17 -19.85 -0.33 -27.63
C PHE A 17 -18.37 -0.72 -27.45
N LEU A 18 -17.58 -0.66 -28.53
CA LEU A 18 -16.14 -0.98 -28.49
C LEU A 18 -15.36 0.05 -27.67
N ILE A 19 -15.70 1.35 -27.79
CA ILE A 19 -15.12 2.43 -27.00
C ILE A 19 -15.47 2.26 -25.51
N TYR A 20 -16.72 1.92 -25.21
CA TYR A 20 -17.16 1.65 -23.85
C TYR A 20 -16.41 0.46 -23.24
N LEU A 21 -16.20 -0.60 -23.99
CA LEU A 21 -15.44 -1.78 -23.58
C LEU A 21 -13.97 -1.42 -23.26
N ILE A 22 -13.34 -0.59 -24.09
CA ILE A 22 -11.95 -0.12 -23.89
C ILE A 22 -11.84 0.75 -22.62
N ILE A 23 -12.84 1.61 -22.37
CA ILE A 23 -12.87 2.46 -21.17
C ILE A 23 -13.03 1.59 -19.91
N CYS A 24 -13.93 0.59 -19.95
CA CYS A 24 -14.10 -0.35 -18.84
C CYS A 24 -12.83 -1.17 -18.56
N LEU A 25 -12.13 -1.62 -19.60
CA LEU A 25 -10.87 -2.36 -19.44
C LEU A 25 -9.76 -1.49 -18.84
N LYS A 26 -9.66 -0.21 -19.23
CA LYS A 26 -8.71 0.73 -18.63
C LYS A 26 -9.05 1.01 -17.16
N SER A 27 -10.31 1.16 -16.81
CA SER A 27 -10.75 1.41 -15.43
C SER A 27 -10.45 0.23 -14.51
N TYR A 28 -10.41 -1.01 -15.04
CA TYR A 28 -10.04 -2.19 -14.27
C TYR A 28 -8.53 -2.34 -14.08
N ALA A 29 -7.72 -1.85 -15.05
CA ALA A 29 -6.26 -1.96 -15.01
C ALA A 29 -5.59 -0.89 -14.12
N ASP A 30 -6.29 0.21 -13.82
CA ASP A 30 -5.71 1.39 -13.15
C ASP A 30 -6.09 1.48 -11.67
N ASN A 31 -6.29 0.33 -11.01
CA ASN A 31 -6.36 0.26 -9.56
C ASN A 31 -5.14 -0.49 -9.01
N PRO A 32 -3.93 0.08 -9.05
CA PRO A 32 -2.93 -0.31 -8.10
C PRO A 32 -3.53 0.09 -6.76
N LYS A 33 -3.99 -0.89 -5.98
CA LYS A 33 -4.25 -0.73 -4.56
C LYS A 33 -3.03 0.02 -4.03
N LYS A 34 -3.17 1.35 -3.90
CA LYS A 34 -2.12 2.19 -3.35
C LYS A 34 -1.83 1.56 -2.01
N GLN A 35 -0.67 0.96 -1.89
CA GLN A 35 -0.19 0.25 -0.71
C GLN A 35 0.07 1.30 0.38
N SER A 36 -1.00 2.07 0.70
CA SER A 36 -1.03 3.17 1.66
C SER A 36 -0.97 2.69 3.10
N ASP A 37 -1.02 1.36 3.28
CA ASP A 37 -1.19 0.73 4.59
C ASP A 37 0.14 0.23 5.16
N LEU A 38 1.25 0.56 4.53
CA LEU A 38 2.58 0.13 4.96
C LEU A 38 3.36 1.31 5.53
N VAL A 39 3.94 1.12 6.69
CA VAL A 39 4.98 2.02 7.20
C VAL A 39 6.28 1.63 6.53
N VAL A 40 6.87 2.56 5.79
CA VAL A 40 8.12 2.36 5.06
C VAL A 40 9.19 3.28 5.63
N ILE A 41 10.36 2.74 5.92
CA ILE A 41 11.51 3.48 6.43
C ILE A 41 12.72 3.19 5.55
N GLY A 42 13.39 4.24 5.06
CA GLY A 42 14.53 4.16 4.16
C GLY A 42 14.20 4.59 2.74
N SER A 43 15.20 4.55 1.88
CA SER A 43 15.09 4.98 0.49
C SER A 43 14.38 3.95 -0.38
N ASP A 44 13.54 4.42 -1.30
CA ASP A 44 12.92 3.57 -2.32
C ASP A 44 13.94 2.96 -3.28
N GLU A 45 15.10 3.60 -3.41
CA GLU A 45 16.23 3.17 -4.25
C GLU A 45 17.15 2.16 -3.52
N ALA A 46 16.86 1.81 -2.26
CA ALA A 46 17.68 0.86 -1.51
C ALA A 46 17.72 -0.50 -2.22
N PRO A 47 18.91 -1.09 -2.41
CA PRO A 47 19.07 -2.36 -3.12
C PRO A 47 18.44 -3.55 -2.38
N VAL A 48 18.25 -3.44 -1.07
CA VAL A 48 17.63 -4.50 -0.25
C VAL A 48 16.35 -3.96 0.36
N LYS A 49 15.25 -4.71 0.18
CA LYS A 49 13.95 -4.41 0.78
C LYS A 49 13.57 -5.53 1.74
N ILE A 50 13.40 -5.19 3.02
CA ILE A 50 13.05 -6.15 4.07
C ILE A 50 11.61 -5.90 4.49
N LYS A 51 10.77 -6.94 4.36
CA LYS A 51 9.40 -6.93 4.87
C LYS A 51 9.38 -7.49 6.28
N ILE A 52 8.82 -6.73 7.22
CA ILE A 52 8.71 -7.07 8.63
C ILE A 52 7.23 -7.25 8.96
N PHE A 53 6.83 -8.48 9.23
CA PHE A 53 5.48 -8.81 9.69
C PHE A 53 5.44 -8.67 11.20
N SER A 54 4.59 -7.79 11.72
CA SER A 54 4.56 -7.47 13.15
C SER A 54 3.14 -7.37 13.67
N SER A 55 2.92 -7.81 14.91
CA SER A 55 1.67 -7.65 15.64
C SER A 55 1.85 -6.69 16.80
N LEU A 56 0.88 -5.80 16.99
CA LEU A 56 0.89 -4.79 18.04
C LEU A 56 0.75 -5.35 19.46
N THR A 57 0.31 -6.59 19.59
CA THR A 57 0.18 -7.29 20.90
C THR A 57 1.30 -8.29 21.15
N CYS A 58 2.21 -8.47 20.19
CA CYS A 58 3.27 -9.47 20.30
C CYS A 58 4.47 -8.93 21.10
N PRO A 59 4.80 -9.49 22.28
CA PRO A 59 5.92 -9.02 23.10
C PRO A 59 7.28 -9.19 22.41
N HIS A 60 7.45 -10.22 21.58
CA HIS A 60 8.69 -10.43 20.81
C HIS A 60 8.84 -9.37 19.72
N CYS A 61 7.74 -8.94 19.09
CA CYS A 61 7.76 -7.85 18.14
C CYS A 61 8.17 -6.53 18.84
N ALA A 62 7.60 -6.25 20.02
CA ALA A 62 8.00 -5.10 20.82
C ALA A 62 9.51 -5.12 21.17
N THR A 63 10.03 -6.27 21.61
CA THR A 63 11.45 -6.44 21.88
C THR A 63 12.32 -6.19 20.65
N PHE A 64 11.90 -6.68 19.48
CA PHE A 64 12.59 -6.41 18.22
C PHE A 64 12.63 -4.91 17.92
N HIS A 65 11.50 -4.21 18.04
CA HIS A 65 11.41 -2.79 17.78
C HIS A 65 12.29 -1.95 18.73
N ILE A 66 12.40 -2.34 19.99
CA ILE A 66 13.16 -1.59 21.00
C ILE A 66 14.66 -1.88 20.89
N ASN A 67 15.04 -3.14 20.70
CA ASN A 67 16.43 -3.55 20.86
C ASN A 67 17.18 -3.80 19.55
N VAL A 68 16.50 -4.20 18.48
CA VAL A 68 17.15 -4.63 17.24
C VAL A 68 16.97 -3.61 16.13
N LEU A 69 15.78 -3.05 15.98
CA LEU A 69 15.45 -2.14 14.90
C LEU A 69 16.30 -0.86 14.87
N PRO A 70 16.64 -0.22 16.01
CA PRO A 70 17.52 0.97 16.02
C PRO A 70 18.91 0.68 15.46
N GLU A 71 19.45 -0.49 15.73
CA GLU A 71 20.76 -0.95 15.22
C GLU A 71 20.70 -1.12 13.68
N ILE A 72 19.66 -1.83 13.20
CA ILE A 72 19.45 -2.03 11.77
C ILE A 72 19.28 -0.68 11.06
N LYS A 73 18.47 0.21 11.66
CA LYS A 73 18.24 1.54 11.12
C LYS A 73 19.54 2.30 10.96
N LYS A 74 20.31 2.45 12.04
CA LYS A 74 21.57 3.19 12.05
C LYS A 74 22.60 2.62 11.07
N LYS A 75 22.71 1.29 10.99
CA LYS A 75 23.77 0.64 10.22
C LYS A 75 23.46 0.49 8.74
N TYR A 76 22.19 0.26 8.39
CA TYR A 76 21.82 -0.14 7.04
C TYR A 76 20.79 0.79 6.37
N VAL A 77 19.83 1.30 7.14
CA VAL A 77 18.76 2.16 6.56
C VAL A 77 19.31 3.58 6.32
N ASP A 78 19.97 4.16 7.33
CA ASP A 78 20.51 5.52 7.24
C ASP A 78 21.65 5.60 6.22
N SER A 79 22.30 4.48 5.90
CA SER A 79 23.29 4.39 4.81
C SER A 79 22.67 4.13 3.42
N GLY A 80 21.35 4.07 3.30
CA GLY A 80 20.64 3.84 2.04
C GLY A 80 20.73 2.42 1.48
N LYS A 81 21.27 1.45 2.25
CA LYS A 81 21.45 0.06 1.79
C LYS A 81 20.18 -0.78 1.93
N VAL A 82 19.32 -0.43 2.88
CA VAL A 82 18.13 -1.21 3.24
C VAL A 82 16.92 -0.29 3.34
N GLN A 83 15.81 -0.75 2.78
CA GLN A 83 14.47 -0.22 3.04
C GLN A 83 13.70 -1.23 3.89
N LEU A 84 13.07 -0.75 4.96
CA LEU A 84 12.20 -1.54 5.83
C LEU A 84 10.74 -1.26 5.48
N ILE A 85 9.96 -2.31 5.32
CA ILE A 85 8.55 -2.26 4.98
C ILE A 85 7.79 -3.02 6.08
N PHE A 86 7.07 -2.31 6.93
CA PHE A 86 6.29 -2.92 8.01
C PHE A 86 4.91 -3.31 7.51
N ILE A 87 4.55 -4.56 7.80
CA ILE A 87 3.27 -5.15 7.41
C ILE A 87 2.58 -5.62 8.68
N ASP A 88 1.36 -5.15 8.90
CA ASP A 88 0.54 -5.60 10.02
C ASP A 88 0.20 -7.08 9.88
N PHE A 89 0.47 -7.81 10.94
CA PHE A 89 0.15 -9.22 11.07
C PHE A 89 -0.53 -9.47 12.43
N PRO A 90 -1.80 -9.07 12.58
CA PRO A 90 -2.50 -9.17 13.86
C PRO A 90 -2.71 -10.63 14.26
N LEU A 91 -2.20 -10.99 15.43
CA LEU A 91 -2.28 -12.35 15.96
C LEU A 91 -3.56 -12.59 16.78
N ASP A 92 -4.24 -11.53 17.19
CA ASP A 92 -5.45 -11.58 18.00
C ASP A 92 -6.42 -10.41 17.64
N GLN A 93 -7.62 -10.45 18.22
CA GLN A 93 -8.64 -9.44 17.99
C GLN A 93 -8.22 -8.05 18.46
N THR A 94 -7.44 -7.95 19.52
CA THR A 94 -6.94 -6.68 20.07
C THR A 94 -5.95 -6.04 19.10
N ALA A 95 -4.99 -6.83 18.61
CA ALA A 95 -4.06 -6.39 17.57
C ALA A 95 -4.77 -5.95 16.31
N PHE A 96 -5.79 -6.70 15.87
CA PHE A 96 -6.58 -6.36 14.70
C PHE A 96 -7.33 -5.04 14.86
N ASN A 97 -7.94 -4.79 16.01
CA ASN A 97 -8.64 -3.54 16.29
C ASN A 97 -7.67 -2.35 16.37
N ALA A 98 -6.51 -2.55 16.99
CA ALA A 98 -5.46 -1.53 17.05
C ALA A 98 -4.88 -1.21 15.66
N SER A 99 -4.66 -2.21 14.82
CA SER A 99 -4.23 -2.04 13.45
C SER A 99 -5.24 -1.21 12.63
N LYS A 100 -6.53 -1.52 12.73
CA LYS A 100 -7.59 -0.72 12.08
C LYS A 100 -7.55 0.75 12.51
N LEU A 101 -7.30 1.00 13.79
CA LEU A 101 -7.20 2.37 14.31
C LEU A 101 -6.00 3.11 13.71
N LEU A 102 -4.84 2.45 13.59
CA LEU A 102 -3.65 3.00 12.96
C LEU A 102 -3.89 3.36 11.49
N HIS A 103 -4.61 2.53 10.75
CA HIS A 103 -4.95 2.79 9.34
C HIS A 103 -5.96 3.95 9.16
N CYS A 104 -6.70 4.31 10.20
CA CYS A 104 -7.57 5.49 10.20
C CYS A 104 -6.81 6.79 10.48
N LEU A 105 -5.57 6.71 10.98
CA LEU A 105 -4.74 7.89 11.23
C LEU A 105 -4.05 8.33 9.94
N ASP A 106 -3.91 9.66 9.78
CA ASP A 106 -3.14 10.21 8.67
C ASP A 106 -1.69 9.64 8.69
N GLN A 107 -1.15 9.31 7.54
CA GLN A 107 0.21 8.74 7.39
C GLN A 107 1.29 9.59 8.10
N LYS A 108 1.15 10.92 8.13
CA LYS A 108 2.03 11.79 8.90
C LYS A 108 2.00 11.49 10.40
N LYS A 109 0.83 11.20 10.94
CA LYS A 109 0.65 10.86 12.37
C LYS A 109 1.12 9.44 12.65
N THR A 110 0.85 8.51 11.74
CA THR A 110 1.29 7.11 11.85
C THR A 110 2.82 7.00 11.85
N ASN A 111 3.48 7.71 10.93
CA ASN A 111 4.94 7.80 10.92
C ASN A 111 5.50 8.47 12.18
N GLY A 112 4.77 9.42 12.78
CA GLY A 112 5.11 10.05 14.04
C GLY A 112 5.05 9.09 15.23
N ILE A 113 4.03 8.23 15.27
CA ILE A 113 3.88 7.21 16.31
C ILE A 113 5.02 6.19 16.22
N PHE A 114 5.30 5.67 15.02
CA PHE A 114 6.43 4.73 14.82
C PHE A 114 7.79 5.38 15.06
N ARG A 115 7.93 6.70 14.83
CA ARG A 115 9.17 7.43 15.13
C ARG A 115 9.49 7.48 16.63
N HIS A 116 8.49 7.34 17.50
CA HIS A 116 8.68 7.29 18.96
C HIS A 116 9.18 5.91 19.43
N TYR A 117 9.05 4.87 18.60
CA TYR A 117 9.54 3.52 18.86
C TYR A 117 10.84 3.20 18.10
N LEU A 118 11.38 4.16 17.37
CA LEU A 118 12.63 4.11 16.60
C LEU A 118 13.67 5.08 17.16
#